data_bfdf9cac14db2766454c89bfc65963ed
#
_entry.id   bfdf9cac14db2766454c89bfc65963ed
#
_cell.length_a   1.000
_cell.length_b   1.000
_cell.length_c   1.000
_cell.angle_alpha   90.00
_cell.angle_beta   90.00
_cell.angle_gamma   90.00
#
_symmetry.space_group_name_H-M   'P 1'
#
loop_
_entity.id
_entity.type
_entity.pdbx_description
1 polymer ?
#
loop_
_entity_poly.entity_id
_entity_poly.type
_entity_poly.pdbx_seq_one_letter_code
_entity_poly.pdbx_strand_id
1 'polypeptide(L)'
;MTSRTQPRLSRTALPVAGLKLPPPLPEPGIVHLGLGNFHRAHQAVYTADALRHSPGPWGITGVSTSAARGPRPVLTGMAEQGQLYTVLTLRRDVGVAATVPGVHHPGLVADGQGAEVVAAIGSPTTRIVSVTVTEKGYTFGADGRLDLDDPLVRADLAGGPPRTALGLIVRGLQHRARTDGAPVTVLSCDNLMANGHRLRALIDEFVAALPASERPELQAYVATSLTTPNTMVDRIAPATTDEHRDLVARAFGVRDSVPVPAEPYRLWVMEDDFRAGRPAWEHAGALFTDDVAPYELMKLRLLNGAHSLLAYLGLLRGHRCIDQAVTDELLGGAAEFAMREEILPTVPEPEGMPGKAYVTELLDRFANPALGHRTAQVGSDGSLKIPVRWAGVLAESLAAGRVPRVLALGLAAYVRVITADDAYDERALGTVHDGARPRLAELAARASGPADAARLLLSEGDFLPPDVAQHRELIDVVGEFAHTLAVHGVEAALRSALT
;
A
#
# COMPACT_ATOMS: atom_id res chain seq x y z
N MET A 1 -32.90 13.18 30.15
CA MET A 1 -31.56 12.60 30.40
C MET A 1 -30.56 13.58 29.81
N THR A 2 -29.83 14.30 30.62
CA THR A 2 -28.83 15.29 30.24
C THR A 2 -27.73 14.59 29.43
N SER A 3 -27.60 14.99 28.18
CA SER A 3 -26.47 14.59 27.30
C SER A 3 -25.16 15.02 27.96
N ARG A 4 -24.55 14.14 28.75
CA ARG A 4 -23.15 14.31 29.15
C ARG A 4 -22.35 14.22 27.87
N THR A 5 -21.78 15.32 27.42
CA THR A 5 -20.82 15.32 26.31
C THR A 5 -19.68 14.34 26.65
N GLN A 6 -19.55 13.29 25.88
CA GLN A 6 -18.49 12.28 26.09
C GLN A 6 -17.12 12.96 26.13
N PRO A 7 -16.21 12.55 27.03
CA PRO A 7 -14.88 13.17 27.12
C PRO A 7 -14.08 12.92 25.85
N ARG A 8 -13.18 13.85 25.54
CA ARG A 8 -12.19 13.65 24.48
C ARG A 8 -11.19 12.57 24.90
N LEU A 9 -10.75 11.75 23.94
CA LEU A 9 -9.68 10.79 24.18
C LEU A 9 -8.44 11.53 24.71
N SER A 10 -7.92 11.08 25.84
CA SER A 10 -6.72 11.65 26.49
C SER A 10 -6.13 10.62 27.46
N ARG A 11 -4.90 10.81 27.90
CA ARG A 11 -4.28 9.92 28.89
C ARG A 11 -5.06 9.91 30.21
N THR A 12 -5.71 11.01 30.57
CA THR A 12 -6.53 11.11 31.78
C THR A 12 -7.92 10.49 31.63
N ALA A 13 -8.41 10.34 30.39
CA ALA A 13 -9.66 9.63 30.12
C ALA A 13 -9.48 8.10 30.06
N LEU A 14 -8.26 7.61 30.02
CA LEU A 14 -7.94 6.18 30.11
C LEU A 14 -7.74 5.78 31.59
N PRO A 15 -8.05 4.53 32.01
CA PRO A 15 -8.49 3.40 31.18
C PRO A 15 -9.99 3.46 30.82
N VAL A 16 -10.31 2.96 29.63
CA VAL A 16 -11.69 2.78 29.15
C VAL A 16 -11.89 1.30 28.85
N ALA A 17 -13.04 0.76 29.27
CA ALA A 17 -13.37 -0.64 29.03
C ALA A 17 -13.35 -0.96 27.52
N GLY A 18 -12.68 -2.04 27.16
CA GLY A 18 -12.56 -2.50 25.79
C GLY A 18 -11.47 -1.80 24.95
N LEU A 19 -10.77 -0.78 25.49
CA LEU A 19 -9.60 -0.21 24.83
C LEU A 19 -8.30 -0.84 25.35
N LYS A 20 -7.45 -1.32 24.43
CA LYS A 20 -6.08 -1.71 24.77
C LYS A 20 -5.25 -0.47 25.03
N LEU A 21 -4.77 -0.32 26.27
CA LEU A 21 -4.03 0.87 26.71
C LEU A 21 -2.70 1.04 25.97
N PRO A 22 -2.24 2.30 25.78
CA PRO A 22 -0.92 2.56 25.26
C PRO A 22 0.18 2.13 26.24
N PRO A 23 1.41 1.83 25.76
CA PRO A 23 2.57 1.76 26.63
C PRO A 23 2.87 3.16 27.23
N PRO A 24 3.75 3.25 28.22
CA PRO A 24 4.36 4.54 28.59
C PRO A 24 4.93 5.23 27.35
N LEU A 25 4.88 6.55 27.25
CA LEU A 25 5.43 7.27 26.10
C LEU A 25 6.94 7.05 26.05
N PRO A 26 7.47 6.41 25.00
CA PRO A 26 8.89 6.12 24.89
C PRO A 26 9.67 7.39 24.49
N GLU A 27 10.98 7.45 24.79
CA GLU A 27 11.85 8.49 24.23
C GLU A 27 11.89 8.43 22.70
N PRO A 28 12.09 9.55 21.99
CA PRO A 28 12.14 9.61 20.55
C PRO A 28 13.27 8.74 19.96
N GLY A 29 12.98 7.98 18.91
CA GLY A 29 13.95 7.15 18.21
C GLY A 29 13.61 6.95 16.74
N ILE A 30 12.38 7.30 16.34
CA ILE A 30 11.89 7.13 14.97
C ILE A 30 11.35 8.46 14.46
N VAL A 31 11.77 8.87 13.26
CA VAL A 31 11.11 9.92 12.48
C VAL A 31 10.35 9.25 11.35
N HIS A 32 9.07 9.56 11.21
CA HIS A 32 8.23 8.98 10.17
C HIS A 32 7.73 10.03 9.18
N LEU A 33 8.07 9.89 7.90
CA LEU A 33 7.58 10.73 6.82
C LEU A 33 6.33 10.14 6.18
N GLY A 34 5.22 10.87 6.23
CA GLY A 34 3.94 10.39 5.69
C GLY A 34 2.94 9.94 6.75
N LEU A 35 2.63 10.80 7.73
CA LEU A 35 1.72 10.50 8.84
C LEU A 35 0.26 10.30 8.35
N GLY A 36 0.00 9.15 7.74
CA GLY A 36 -1.30 8.72 7.21
C GLY A 36 -1.99 7.64 8.04
N ASN A 37 -3.13 7.14 7.53
CA ASN A 37 -3.86 6.04 8.16
C ASN A 37 -3.03 4.76 8.22
N PHE A 38 -2.33 4.44 7.13
CA PHE A 38 -1.56 3.20 7.06
C PHE A 38 -0.48 3.15 8.16
N HIS A 39 0.38 4.17 8.24
CA HIS A 39 1.40 4.26 9.30
C HIS A 39 0.80 4.11 10.70
N ARG A 40 -0.27 4.86 10.97
CA ARG A 40 -0.94 4.87 12.28
C ARG A 40 -1.57 3.53 12.65
N ALA A 41 -2.06 2.78 11.65
CA ALA A 41 -2.63 1.45 11.83
C ALA A 41 -1.60 0.31 11.75
N HIS A 42 -0.40 0.54 11.21
CA HIS A 42 0.60 -0.50 10.96
C HIS A 42 1.83 -0.31 11.85
N GLN A 43 2.83 0.47 11.44
CA GLN A 43 4.09 0.64 12.18
C GLN A 43 3.88 1.08 13.63
N ALA A 44 2.97 2.04 13.86
CA ALA A 44 2.69 2.53 15.21
C ALA A 44 2.10 1.44 16.12
N VAL A 45 1.28 0.54 15.58
CA VAL A 45 0.72 -0.60 16.32
C VAL A 45 1.78 -1.64 16.61
N TYR A 46 2.62 -2.00 15.62
CA TYR A 46 3.76 -2.89 15.84
C TYR A 46 4.72 -2.34 16.90
N THR A 47 5.04 -1.05 16.82
CA THR A 47 5.92 -0.40 17.79
C THR A 47 5.32 -0.38 19.20
N ALA A 48 4.03 -0.07 19.33
CA ALA A 48 3.33 -0.11 20.61
C ALA A 48 3.27 -1.53 21.21
N ASP A 49 3.07 -2.54 20.38
CA ASP A 49 3.04 -3.94 20.84
C ASP A 49 4.46 -4.41 21.24
N ALA A 50 5.48 -4.10 20.45
CA ALA A 50 6.88 -4.42 20.77
C ALA A 50 7.32 -3.79 22.10
N LEU A 51 6.97 -2.52 22.34
CA LEU A 51 7.33 -1.79 23.57
C LEU A 51 6.69 -2.37 24.84
N ARG A 52 5.59 -3.12 24.74
CA ARG A 52 5.01 -3.83 25.88
C ARG A 52 5.85 -5.03 26.31
N HIS A 53 6.61 -5.58 25.39
CA HIS A 53 7.51 -6.72 25.64
C HIS A 53 8.93 -6.26 25.94
N SER A 54 9.43 -5.30 25.18
CA SER A 54 10.79 -4.78 25.26
C SER A 54 10.79 -3.25 25.21
N PRO A 55 10.72 -2.55 26.36
CA PRO A 55 10.78 -1.10 26.42
C PRO A 55 12.09 -0.57 25.81
N GLY A 56 12.02 0.59 25.16
CA GLY A 56 13.18 1.23 24.55
C GLY A 56 12.84 2.62 23.98
N PRO A 57 13.83 3.36 23.49
CA PRO A 57 13.67 4.71 22.97
C PRO A 57 13.14 4.67 21.52
N TRP A 58 11.89 4.25 21.33
CA TRP A 58 11.26 4.03 20.03
C TRP A 58 10.01 4.88 19.83
N GLY A 59 9.97 6.05 20.46
CA GLY A 59 8.94 7.07 20.21
C GLY A 59 9.02 7.59 18.77
N ILE A 60 7.86 7.92 18.20
CA ILE A 60 7.74 8.29 16.79
C ILE A 60 7.41 9.78 16.67
N THR A 61 8.23 10.53 15.97
CA THR A 61 7.90 11.88 15.50
C THR A 61 7.34 11.77 14.08
N GLY A 62 6.03 11.91 13.94
CA GLY A 62 5.35 11.83 12.64
C GLY A 62 5.44 13.15 11.87
N VAL A 63 5.73 13.08 10.58
CA VAL A 63 5.84 14.23 9.69
C VAL A 63 4.76 14.18 8.61
N SER A 64 3.96 15.24 8.49
CA SER A 64 3.07 15.41 7.35
C SER A 64 3.86 15.95 6.16
N THR A 65 3.98 15.15 5.10
CA THR A 65 4.72 15.51 3.86
C THR A 65 3.81 16.06 2.77
N SER A 66 2.48 16.10 2.98
CA SER A 66 1.55 16.63 1.98
C SER A 66 1.82 18.10 1.69
N ALA A 67 2.02 18.45 0.42
CA ALA A 67 2.15 19.82 -0.05
C ALA A 67 0.82 20.60 -0.08
N ALA A 68 -0.30 19.96 0.22
CA ALA A 68 -1.60 20.63 0.26
C ALA A 68 -1.62 21.69 1.36
N ARG A 69 -1.80 22.95 0.98
CA ARG A 69 -2.02 24.05 1.92
C ARG A 69 -3.39 23.90 2.58
N GLY A 70 -3.45 23.99 3.89
CA GLY A 70 -4.71 23.95 4.63
C GLY A 70 -4.64 23.22 5.97
N PRO A 71 -5.79 23.03 6.61
CA PRO A 71 -5.87 22.35 7.89
C PRO A 71 -5.25 20.96 7.84
N ARG A 72 -4.46 20.61 8.84
CA ARG A 72 -3.85 19.27 8.99
C ARG A 72 -4.66 18.48 10.01
N PRO A 73 -5.86 17.97 9.67
CA PRO A 73 -6.80 17.45 10.65
C PRO A 73 -6.22 16.31 11.50
N VAL A 74 -5.32 15.50 10.92
CA VAL A 74 -4.67 14.42 11.68
C VAL A 74 -3.73 14.98 12.75
N LEU A 75 -2.83 15.89 12.40
CA LEU A 75 -1.89 16.50 13.37
C LEU A 75 -2.62 17.30 14.44
N THR A 76 -3.60 18.12 14.02
CA THR A 76 -4.40 18.92 14.95
C THR A 76 -5.18 18.02 15.92
N GLY A 77 -5.88 17.01 15.39
CA GLY A 77 -6.66 16.08 16.22
C GLY A 77 -5.78 15.28 17.19
N MET A 78 -4.61 14.81 16.73
CA MET A 78 -3.65 14.13 17.61
C MET A 78 -3.13 15.08 18.70
N ALA A 79 -2.76 16.33 18.35
CA ALA A 79 -2.27 17.30 19.33
C ALA A 79 -3.32 17.60 20.40
N GLU A 80 -4.56 17.81 20.02
CA GLU A 80 -5.68 18.06 20.93
C GLU A 80 -6.01 16.86 21.84
N GLN A 81 -5.57 15.65 21.49
CA GLN A 81 -5.79 14.40 22.21
C GLN A 81 -4.52 13.90 22.94
N GLY A 82 -3.48 14.75 23.09
CA GLY A 82 -2.21 14.36 23.70
C GLY A 82 -1.46 13.29 22.91
N GLN A 83 -1.49 13.38 21.58
CA GLN A 83 -0.90 12.48 20.60
C GLN A 83 -1.52 11.06 20.57
N LEU A 84 -2.74 10.94 21.08
CA LEU A 84 -3.50 9.68 21.08
C LEU A 84 -4.49 9.62 19.92
N TYR A 85 -4.80 8.41 19.51
CA TYR A 85 -5.89 8.05 18.61
C TYR A 85 -6.21 6.57 18.79
N THR A 86 -7.39 6.17 18.36
CA THR A 86 -7.80 4.76 18.36
C THR A 86 -7.55 4.11 16.99
N VAL A 87 -7.07 2.88 17.00
CA VAL A 87 -7.07 1.99 15.82
C VAL A 87 -8.23 1.03 16.01
N LEU A 88 -9.28 1.21 15.22
CA LEU A 88 -10.47 0.37 15.20
C LEU A 88 -10.18 -0.90 14.42
N THR A 89 -10.34 -2.05 15.05
CA THR A 89 -10.27 -3.34 14.36
C THR A 89 -11.67 -3.72 13.89
N LEU A 90 -11.88 -3.65 12.57
CA LEU A 90 -13.15 -3.94 11.91
C LEU A 90 -13.27 -5.45 11.65
N ARG A 91 -14.01 -6.15 12.48
CA ARG A 91 -14.24 -7.61 12.39
C ARG A 91 -15.60 -7.90 11.77
N ARG A 92 -15.70 -9.03 11.05
CA ARG A 92 -16.92 -9.47 10.38
C ARG A 92 -18.04 -9.82 11.36
N ASP A 93 -17.71 -10.48 12.46
CA ASP A 93 -18.68 -11.23 13.29
C ASP A 93 -18.72 -10.83 14.77
N VAL A 94 -17.80 -10.02 15.24
CA VAL A 94 -17.69 -9.70 16.68
C VAL A 94 -17.38 -8.24 16.83
N GLY A 95 -18.32 -7.44 17.24
CA GLY A 95 -18.15 -6.09 17.76
C GLY A 95 -16.84 -5.33 17.42
N VAL A 96 -16.74 -4.12 17.84
CA VAL A 96 -15.57 -3.26 17.57
C VAL A 96 -14.55 -3.46 18.68
N ALA A 97 -13.34 -3.89 18.33
CA ALA A 97 -12.17 -3.77 19.18
C ALA A 97 -11.36 -2.53 18.81
N ALA A 98 -10.70 -1.92 19.78
CA ALA A 98 -9.81 -0.80 19.49
C ALA A 98 -8.53 -0.85 20.32
N THR A 99 -7.46 -0.31 19.74
CA THR A 99 -6.15 -0.15 20.39
C THR A 99 -5.76 1.32 20.35
N VAL A 100 -5.15 1.81 21.42
CA VAL A 100 -4.50 3.14 21.46
C VAL A 100 -2.99 2.89 21.41
N PRO A 101 -2.30 3.15 20.29
CA PRO A 101 -0.84 2.94 20.20
C PRO A 101 -0.06 3.84 21.16
N GLY A 102 -0.32 5.16 21.16
CA GLY A 102 0.24 6.12 22.11
C GLY A 102 1.76 6.25 22.11
N VAL A 103 2.40 6.00 20.96
CA VAL A 103 3.86 6.03 20.75
C VAL A 103 4.34 7.31 20.07
N HIS A 104 3.42 8.23 19.72
CA HIS A 104 3.79 9.43 18.99
C HIS A 104 4.14 10.59 19.91
N HIS A 105 5.16 11.33 19.50
CA HIS A 105 5.50 12.67 19.96
C HIS A 105 4.77 13.74 19.13
N PRO A 106 4.80 15.02 19.52
CA PRO A 106 4.28 16.10 18.69
C PRO A 106 4.83 16.01 17.26
N GLY A 107 3.93 16.01 16.27
CA GLY A 107 4.29 15.85 14.88
C GLY A 107 4.72 17.18 14.24
N LEU A 108 5.39 17.07 13.10
CA LEU A 108 5.90 18.18 12.29
C LEU A 108 5.16 18.26 10.94
N VAL A 109 5.23 19.42 10.31
CA VAL A 109 4.74 19.66 8.94
C VAL A 109 5.93 20.00 8.06
N ALA A 110 6.20 19.22 7.01
CA ALA A 110 7.33 19.47 6.12
C ALA A 110 7.24 20.86 5.45
N ASP A 111 6.03 21.28 5.04
CA ASP A 111 5.79 22.63 4.51
C ASP A 111 5.85 23.65 5.65
N GLY A 112 6.89 24.45 5.69
CA GLY A 112 7.17 25.49 6.69
C GLY A 112 8.05 25.04 7.88
N GLN A 113 8.19 23.73 8.14
CA GLN A 113 9.06 23.19 9.20
C GLN A 113 10.15 22.24 8.65
N GLY A 114 10.57 22.42 7.41
CA GLY A 114 11.59 21.56 6.78
C GLY A 114 12.91 21.53 7.55
N ALA A 115 13.33 22.66 8.15
CA ALA A 115 14.53 22.70 8.96
C ALA A 115 14.43 21.87 10.25
N GLU A 116 13.28 21.90 10.91
CA GLU A 116 13.01 21.11 12.10
C GLU A 116 12.96 19.62 11.78
N VAL A 117 12.39 19.25 10.60
CA VAL A 117 12.38 17.87 10.13
C VAL A 117 13.80 17.39 9.84
N VAL A 118 14.62 18.19 9.16
CA VAL A 118 16.04 17.91 8.91
C VAL A 118 16.80 17.74 10.23
N ALA A 119 16.58 18.62 11.19
CA ALA A 119 17.19 18.50 12.54
C ALA A 119 16.74 17.24 13.28
N ALA A 120 15.46 16.87 13.18
CA ALA A 120 14.94 15.65 13.78
C ALA A 120 15.56 14.39 13.15
N ILE A 121 15.68 14.33 11.81
CA ILE A 121 16.40 13.25 11.11
C ILE A 121 17.89 13.26 11.47
N GLY A 122 18.48 14.45 11.58
CA GLY A 122 19.88 14.68 11.93
C GLY A 122 20.25 14.32 13.37
N SER A 123 19.27 14.21 14.27
CA SER A 123 19.51 13.92 15.68
C SER A 123 20.16 12.54 15.89
N PRO A 124 21.19 12.40 16.74
CA PRO A 124 21.78 11.11 17.09
C PRO A 124 20.80 10.16 17.80
N THR A 125 19.76 10.69 18.42
CA THR A 125 18.70 9.87 19.02
C THR A 125 17.80 9.22 18.00
N THR A 126 17.68 9.77 16.77
CA THR A 126 16.94 9.16 15.68
C THR A 126 17.73 8.00 15.09
N ARG A 127 17.22 6.80 15.25
CA ARG A 127 17.83 5.54 14.79
C ARG A 127 17.20 5.01 13.52
N ILE A 128 15.93 5.36 13.31
CA ILE A 128 15.15 4.94 12.12
C ILE A 128 14.43 6.15 11.55
N VAL A 129 14.52 6.30 10.23
CA VAL A 129 13.67 7.19 9.45
C VAL A 129 12.77 6.32 8.59
N SER A 130 11.47 6.27 8.86
CA SER A 130 10.54 5.46 8.10
C SER A 130 9.68 6.30 7.16
N VAL A 131 9.22 5.71 6.04
CA VAL A 131 8.55 6.43 4.95
C VAL A 131 7.26 5.71 4.53
N THR A 132 6.16 6.47 4.41
CA THR A 132 4.93 6.07 3.71
C THR A 132 4.39 7.26 2.91
N VAL A 133 4.98 7.51 1.75
CA VAL A 133 4.70 8.70 0.91
C VAL A 133 4.04 8.37 -0.41
N THR A 134 3.79 7.09 -0.68
CA THR A 134 3.30 6.53 -1.95
C THR A 134 4.29 6.73 -3.12
N GLU A 135 4.03 6.06 -4.24
CA GLU A 135 4.93 6.11 -5.42
C GLU A 135 5.25 7.56 -5.86
N LYS A 136 4.24 8.44 -5.84
CA LYS A 136 4.40 9.84 -6.25
C LYS A 136 5.33 10.65 -5.32
N GLY A 137 5.46 10.24 -4.07
CA GLY A 137 6.30 10.92 -3.09
C GLY A 137 7.81 10.65 -3.23
N TYR A 138 8.18 9.64 -4.03
CA TYR A 138 9.59 9.32 -4.30
C TYR A 138 10.20 10.14 -5.44
N THR A 139 9.39 10.90 -6.18
CA THR A 139 9.85 11.79 -7.27
C THR A 139 10.71 11.08 -8.32
N PHE A 140 10.36 9.85 -8.70
CA PHE A 140 11.01 9.17 -9.80
C PHE A 140 10.29 9.40 -11.14
N GLY A 141 11.06 9.47 -12.22
CA GLY A 141 10.57 9.54 -13.59
C GLY A 141 10.07 8.17 -14.12
N ALA A 142 9.67 8.18 -15.38
CA ALA A 142 9.16 6.98 -16.05
C ALA A 142 10.17 5.82 -16.14
N ASP A 143 11.46 6.13 -16.04
CA ASP A 143 12.57 5.17 -16.04
C ASP A 143 12.86 4.60 -14.63
N GLY A 144 12.11 5.02 -13.61
CA GLY A 144 12.29 4.60 -12.21
C GLY A 144 13.48 5.25 -11.51
N ARG A 145 14.16 6.22 -12.15
CA ARG A 145 15.25 7.01 -11.58
C ARG A 145 14.73 8.32 -11.02
N LEU A 146 15.58 9.02 -10.25
CA LEU A 146 15.24 10.35 -9.73
C LEU A 146 14.94 11.33 -10.87
N ASP A 147 13.75 11.93 -10.85
CA ASP A 147 13.37 12.95 -11.80
C ASP A 147 14.08 14.28 -11.47
N LEU A 148 15.23 14.50 -12.12
CA LEU A 148 16.01 15.74 -11.96
C LEU A 148 15.34 16.95 -12.61
N ASP A 149 14.29 16.74 -13.40
CA ASP A 149 13.51 17.82 -14.03
C ASP A 149 12.32 18.25 -13.17
N ASP A 150 11.94 17.46 -12.14
CA ASP A 150 10.92 17.85 -11.18
C ASP A 150 11.30 19.19 -10.48
N PRO A 151 10.43 20.19 -10.48
CA PRO A 151 10.71 21.50 -9.88
C PRO A 151 11.04 21.46 -8.39
N LEU A 152 10.44 20.50 -7.63
CA LEU A 152 10.69 20.35 -6.21
C LEU A 152 12.04 19.70 -5.95
N VAL A 153 12.43 18.71 -6.75
CA VAL A 153 13.76 18.08 -6.69
C VAL A 153 14.85 19.12 -7.01
N ARG A 154 14.65 19.93 -8.06
CA ARG A 154 15.59 21.04 -8.39
C ARG A 154 15.74 22.04 -7.26
N ALA A 155 14.64 22.42 -6.61
CA ALA A 155 14.67 23.34 -5.48
C ALA A 155 15.44 22.76 -4.29
N ASP A 156 15.23 21.46 -3.99
CA ASP A 156 15.92 20.77 -2.90
C ASP A 156 17.43 20.61 -3.18
N LEU A 157 17.81 20.36 -4.44
CA LEU A 157 19.22 20.30 -4.88
C LEU A 157 19.91 21.65 -4.78
N ALA A 158 19.20 22.75 -5.07
CA ALA A 158 19.72 24.11 -4.98
C ALA A 158 19.98 24.60 -3.54
N GLY A 159 19.69 23.80 -2.52
CA GLY A 159 20.00 24.12 -1.11
C GLY A 159 18.93 24.93 -0.39
N GLY A 160 17.75 25.10 -0.96
CA GLY A 160 16.58 25.65 -0.29
C GLY A 160 16.04 24.74 0.81
N PRO A 161 15.03 25.19 1.59
CA PRO A 161 14.33 24.31 2.52
C PRO A 161 13.76 23.11 1.77
N PRO A 162 14.10 21.86 2.17
CA PRO A 162 13.70 20.69 1.42
C PRO A 162 12.17 20.50 1.47
N ARG A 163 11.60 20.12 0.32
CA ARG A 163 10.15 20.00 0.10
C ARG A 163 9.73 18.59 -0.26
N THR A 164 10.64 17.78 -0.82
CA THR A 164 10.39 16.37 -1.12
C THR A 164 10.77 15.50 0.08
N ALA A 165 10.16 14.32 0.19
CA ALA A 165 10.56 13.36 1.21
C ALA A 165 12.04 12.97 1.06
N LEU A 166 12.50 12.78 -0.17
CA LEU A 166 13.89 12.46 -0.46
C LEU A 166 14.84 13.60 -0.08
N GLY A 167 14.48 14.85 -0.40
CA GLY A 167 15.27 16.02 0.00
C GLY A 167 15.37 16.15 1.53
N LEU A 168 14.27 15.91 2.27
CA LEU A 168 14.28 15.90 3.74
C LEU A 168 15.22 14.82 4.28
N ILE A 169 15.17 13.61 3.73
CA ILE A 169 16.05 12.50 4.11
C ILE A 169 17.51 12.88 3.84
N VAL A 170 17.84 13.25 2.61
CA VAL A 170 19.24 13.51 2.22
C VAL A 170 19.83 14.67 3.00
N ARG A 171 19.08 15.77 3.22
CA ARG A 171 19.56 16.89 4.06
C ARG A 171 19.72 16.50 5.53
N GLY A 172 18.86 15.61 6.06
CA GLY A 172 19.03 15.03 7.39
C GLY A 172 20.27 14.14 7.48
N LEU A 173 20.54 13.29 6.47
CA LEU A 173 21.77 12.50 6.38
C LEU A 173 23.02 13.38 6.27
N GLN A 174 22.94 14.48 5.51
CA GLN A 174 24.02 15.46 5.41
C GLN A 174 24.32 16.15 6.76
N HIS A 175 23.26 16.45 7.53
CA HIS A 175 23.41 16.98 8.89
C HIS A 175 24.15 15.99 9.78
N ARG A 176 23.77 14.69 9.75
CA ARG A 176 24.47 13.63 10.53
C ARG A 176 25.93 13.48 10.12
N ALA A 177 26.22 13.46 8.82
CA ALA A 177 27.59 13.35 8.31
C ALA A 177 28.50 14.47 8.85
N ARG A 178 27.95 15.68 9.01
CA ARG A 178 28.67 16.87 9.49
C ARG A 178 28.73 17.02 11.00
N THR A 179 28.03 16.17 11.75
CA THR A 179 27.97 16.24 13.23
C THR A 179 28.62 15.03 13.86
N ASP A 180 27.87 14.07 14.32
CA ASP A 180 28.36 12.91 15.07
C ASP A 180 28.55 11.63 14.23
N GLY A 181 28.04 11.62 12.99
CA GLY A 181 28.14 10.49 12.08
C GLY A 181 27.40 9.22 12.54
N ALA A 182 26.50 9.33 13.53
CA ALA A 182 25.78 8.19 14.07
C ALA A 182 25.01 7.44 12.96
N PRO A 183 25.01 6.09 12.94
CA PRO A 183 24.32 5.32 11.92
C PRO A 183 22.81 5.51 11.98
N VAL A 184 22.15 5.30 10.84
CA VAL A 184 20.69 5.37 10.74
C VAL A 184 20.17 4.38 9.71
N THR A 185 18.98 3.83 9.96
CA THR A 185 18.24 3.05 8.98
C THR A 185 17.15 3.90 8.36
N VAL A 186 17.08 3.95 7.03
CA VAL A 186 15.94 4.54 6.31
C VAL A 186 15.07 3.41 5.76
N LEU A 187 13.86 3.32 6.29
CA LEU A 187 12.96 2.17 6.13
C LEU A 187 11.73 2.57 5.31
N SER A 188 11.67 2.13 4.06
CA SER A 188 10.44 2.28 3.28
C SER A 188 9.38 1.30 3.79
N CYS A 189 8.18 1.81 4.06
CA CYS A 189 6.99 1.03 4.36
C CYS A 189 5.92 1.24 3.28
N ASP A 190 6.33 1.61 2.08
CA ASP A 190 5.47 1.75 0.91
C ASP A 190 5.34 0.44 0.15
N ASN A 191 4.25 0.31 -0.59
CA ASN A 191 3.91 -0.89 -1.34
C ASN A 191 4.63 -0.93 -2.71
N LEU A 192 5.96 -0.93 -2.67
CA LEU A 192 6.85 -1.00 -3.83
C LEU A 192 7.71 -2.26 -3.74
N MET A 193 7.93 -2.93 -4.86
CA MET A 193 8.87 -4.05 -4.95
C MET A 193 10.31 -3.57 -4.69
N ALA A 194 11.06 -4.32 -3.88
CA ALA A 194 12.43 -3.99 -3.49
C ALA A 194 12.58 -2.55 -2.99
N ASN A 195 11.65 -2.11 -2.16
CA ASN A 195 11.48 -0.72 -1.76
C ASN A 195 12.71 -0.11 -1.08
N GLY A 196 13.44 -0.89 -0.29
CA GLY A 196 14.70 -0.46 0.34
C GLY A 196 15.82 -0.22 -0.68
N HIS A 197 16.00 -1.12 -1.64
CA HIS A 197 16.98 -0.98 -2.72
C HIS A 197 16.65 0.22 -3.61
N ARG A 198 15.38 0.41 -3.96
CA ARG A 198 14.94 1.58 -4.75
C ARG A 198 15.20 2.89 -4.01
N LEU A 199 14.84 2.93 -2.73
CA LEU A 199 15.09 4.11 -1.90
C LEU A 199 16.58 4.43 -1.82
N ARG A 200 17.44 3.40 -1.68
CA ARG A 200 18.89 3.56 -1.69
C ARG A 200 19.38 4.15 -3.02
N ALA A 201 18.93 3.62 -4.13
CA ALA A 201 19.31 4.14 -5.46
C ALA A 201 18.92 5.61 -5.62
N LEU A 202 17.71 6.00 -5.19
CA LEU A 202 17.27 7.39 -5.24
C LEU A 202 18.09 8.32 -4.33
N ILE A 203 18.46 7.85 -3.14
CA ILE A 203 19.37 8.60 -2.25
C ILE A 203 20.74 8.79 -2.91
N ASP A 204 21.32 7.74 -3.49
CA ASP A 204 22.61 7.78 -4.15
C ASP A 204 22.57 8.73 -5.39
N GLU A 205 21.48 8.69 -6.17
CA GLU A 205 21.28 9.60 -7.31
C GLU A 205 21.13 11.06 -6.88
N PHE A 206 20.36 11.31 -5.82
CA PHE A 206 20.22 12.66 -5.26
C PHE A 206 21.57 13.19 -4.77
N VAL A 207 22.32 12.37 -4.03
CA VAL A 207 23.67 12.72 -3.55
C VAL A 207 24.61 13.01 -4.72
N ALA A 208 24.56 12.22 -5.80
CA ALA A 208 25.35 12.43 -6.99
C ALA A 208 25.01 13.75 -7.72
N ALA A 209 23.77 14.21 -7.62
CA ALA A 209 23.29 15.46 -8.22
C ALA A 209 23.61 16.71 -7.38
N LEU A 210 24.01 16.58 -6.12
CA LEU A 210 24.41 17.70 -5.27
C LEU A 210 25.67 18.43 -5.82
N PRO A 211 25.91 19.69 -5.42
CA PRO A 211 27.17 20.38 -5.70
C PRO A 211 28.40 19.57 -5.29
N ALA A 212 29.47 19.63 -6.09
CA ALA A 212 30.68 18.81 -5.85
C ALA A 212 31.29 18.98 -4.45
N SER A 213 31.16 20.16 -3.84
CA SER A 213 31.64 20.47 -2.49
C SER A 213 30.84 19.77 -1.38
N GLU A 214 29.63 19.32 -1.64
CA GLU A 214 28.74 18.71 -0.66
C GLU A 214 28.80 17.17 -0.66
N ARG A 215 29.35 16.54 -1.72
CA ARG A 215 29.27 15.11 -1.98
C ARG A 215 30.20 14.24 -1.13
N PRO A 216 31.52 14.51 -1.00
CA PRO A 216 32.48 13.51 -0.49
C PRO A 216 32.16 12.99 0.92
N GLU A 217 31.88 13.91 1.84
CA GLU A 217 31.53 13.56 3.22
C GLU A 217 30.23 12.78 3.31
N LEU A 218 29.19 13.23 2.57
CA LEU A 218 27.90 12.58 2.55
C LEU A 218 27.96 11.20 1.86
N GLN A 219 28.72 11.06 0.76
CA GLN A 219 28.93 9.75 0.12
C GLN A 219 29.60 8.76 1.06
N ALA A 220 30.65 9.19 1.78
CA ALA A 220 31.31 8.36 2.77
C ALA A 220 30.34 7.94 3.88
N TYR A 221 29.53 8.86 4.40
CA TYR A 221 28.51 8.57 5.41
C TYR A 221 27.46 7.58 4.90
N VAL A 222 26.89 7.81 3.72
CA VAL A 222 25.89 6.93 3.10
C VAL A 222 26.45 5.51 2.89
N ALA A 223 27.71 5.40 2.49
CA ALA A 223 28.37 4.10 2.27
C ALA A 223 28.59 3.31 3.58
N THR A 224 28.86 3.99 4.69
CA THR A 224 29.31 3.34 5.94
C THR A 224 28.25 3.29 7.03
N SER A 225 27.33 4.25 7.07
CA SER A 225 26.44 4.49 8.21
C SER A 225 24.94 4.41 7.89
N LEU A 226 24.57 4.34 6.61
CA LEU A 226 23.19 4.19 6.18
C LEU A 226 22.87 2.74 5.84
N THR A 227 21.71 2.25 6.31
CA THR A 227 21.09 1.01 5.83
C THR A 227 19.67 1.29 5.32
N THR A 228 19.24 0.50 4.33
CA THR A 228 17.92 0.62 3.70
C THR A 228 17.35 -0.78 3.44
N PRO A 229 16.99 -1.54 4.49
CA PRO A 229 16.44 -2.88 4.32
C PRO A 229 15.15 -2.87 3.51
N ASN A 230 14.95 -3.91 2.70
CA ASN A 230 13.67 -4.12 2.04
C ASN A 230 12.60 -4.50 3.05
N THR A 231 11.36 -4.08 2.78
CA THR A 231 10.20 -4.45 3.60
C THR A 231 9.00 -4.82 2.75
N MET A 232 8.19 -5.73 3.24
CA MET A 232 6.86 -5.98 2.72
C MET A 232 5.84 -5.72 3.81
N VAL A 233 4.89 -4.84 3.53
CA VAL A 233 3.82 -4.44 4.45
C VAL A 233 2.47 -4.87 3.90
N ASP A 234 1.59 -5.36 4.78
CA ASP A 234 0.22 -5.70 4.42
C ASP A 234 -0.74 -5.44 5.58
N ARG A 235 -1.61 -4.51 5.40
CA ARG A 235 -2.79 -4.22 6.21
C ARG A 235 -3.73 -3.31 5.45
N ILE A 236 -5.01 -3.61 5.48
CA ILE A 236 -6.02 -2.73 4.93
C ILE A 236 -6.43 -1.70 5.99
N ALA A 237 -6.23 -0.42 5.69
CA ALA A 237 -6.60 0.72 6.52
C ALA A 237 -7.36 1.75 5.66
N PRO A 238 -8.70 1.66 5.58
CA PRO A 238 -9.50 2.56 4.76
C PRO A 238 -9.50 4.00 5.30
N ALA A 239 -10.06 4.92 4.51
CA ALA A 239 -10.22 6.29 4.94
C ALA A 239 -11.15 6.40 6.15
N THR A 240 -10.81 7.29 7.08
CA THR A 240 -11.64 7.59 8.25
C THR A 240 -12.91 8.34 7.82
N THR A 241 -14.08 7.89 8.28
CA THR A 241 -15.38 8.53 8.08
C THR A 241 -15.98 9.02 9.40
N ASP A 242 -17.06 9.79 9.33
CA ASP A 242 -17.81 10.19 10.53
C ASP A 242 -18.41 8.99 11.26
N GLU A 243 -18.84 7.96 10.53
CA GLU A 243 -19.32 6.71 11.14
C GLU A 243 -18.27 6.05 12.03
N HIS A 244 -16.99 6.11 11.67
CA HIS A 244 -15.91 5.58 12.50
C HIS A 244 -15.73 6.40 13.78
N ARG A 245 -15.89 7.73 13.72
CA ARG A 245 -15.86 8.62 14.91
C ARG A 245 -17.02 8.32 15.84
N ASP A 246 -18.22 8.20 15.28
CA ASP A 246 -19.43 7.86 16.03
C ASP A 246 -19.33 6.45 16.62
N LEU A 247 -18.71 5.51 15.91
CA LEU A 247 -18.49 4.16 16.40
C LEU A 247 -17.61 4.13 17.65
N VAL A 248 -16.49 4.88 17.65
CA VAL A 248 -15.65 5.04 18.85
C VAL A 248 -16.45 5.62 19.99
N ALA A 249 -17.20 6.68 19.72
CA ALA A 249 -18.00 7.36 20.74
C ALA A 249 -19.04 6.41 21.35
N ARG A 250 -19.76 5.66 20.54
CA ARG A 250 -20.78 4.68 21.02
C ARG A 250 -20.17 3.50 21.75
N ALA A 251 -19.09 2.92 21.20
CA ALA A 251 -18.52 1.69 21.73
C ALA A 251 -17.69 1.91 23.00
N PHE A 252 -16.98 3.04 23.10
CA PHE A 252 -16.00 3.28 24.16
C PHE A 252 -16.30 4.50 25.03
N GLY A 253 -17.35 5.28 24.74
CA GLY A 253 -17.73 6.44 25.53
C GLY A 253 -16.73 7.61 25.49
N VAL A 254 -15.81 7.63 24.53
CA VAL A 254 -14.83 8.71 24.32
C VAL A 254 -14.93 9.24 22.90
N ARG A 255 -14.65 10.52 22.71
CA ARG A 255 -14.58 11.16 21.39
C ARG A 255 -13.14 11.11 20.88
N ASP A 256 -12.95 10.53 19.69
CA ASP A 256 -11.71 10.55 18.93
C ASP A 256 -11.95 11.24 17.59
N SER A 257 -11.27 12.36 17.34
CA SER A 257 -11.41 13.13 16.09
C SER A 257 -10.69 12.49 14.90
N VAL A 258 -9.75 11.60 15.17
CA VAL A 258 -8.85 11.01 14.15
C VAL A 258 -8.66 9.49 14.32
N PRO A 259 -9.73 8.72 14.56
CA PRO A 259 -9.62 7.27 14.65
C PRO A 259 -9.14 6.68 13.33
N VAL A 260 -8.53 5.49 13.38
CA VAL A 260 -8.08 4.78 12.18
C VAL A 260 -8.79 3.45 12.09
N PRO A 261 -9.66 3.24 11.09
CA PRO A 261 -10.20 1.92 10.82
C PRO A 261 -9.14 1.02 10.17
N ALA A 262 -9.09 -0.24 10.58
CA ALA A 262 -8.20 -1.23 10.00
C ALA A 262 -8.78 -2.64 10.14
N GLU A 263 -8.36 -3.54 9.24
CA GLU A 263 -8.66 -4.96 9.37
C GLU A 263 -7.90 -5.60 10.55
N PRO A 264 -8.33 -6.79 11.02
CA PRO A 264 -7.60 -7.56 12.03
C PRO A 264 -6.22 -8.00 11.56
N TYR A 265 -6.12 -8.42 10.30
CA TYR A 265 -4.88 -8.89 9.70
C TYR A 265 -3.84 -7.76 9.62
N ARG A 266 -2.60 -8.13 9.88
CA ARG A 266 -1.43 -7.29 9.64
C ARG A 266 -0.22 -8.18 9.39
N LEU A 267 0.60 -7.82 8.43
CA LEU A 267 1.85 -8.48 8.13
C LEU A 267 2.94 -7.42 7.89
N TRP A 268 4.10 -7.66 8.45
CA TRP A 268 5.30 -6.89 8.22
C TRP A 268 6.48 -7.83 8.12
N VAL A 269 7.07 -7.89 6.95
CA VAL A 269 8.29 -8.68 6.68
C VAL A 269 9.41 -7.71 6.35
N MET A 270 10.60 -7.95 6.82
CA MET A 270 11.74 -7.06 6.57
C MET A 270 13.08 -7.78 6.69
N GLU A 271 14.07 -7.28 5.99
CA GLU A 271 15.47 -7.64 6.19
C GLU A 271 15.97 -7.09 7.54
N ASP A 272 16.80 -7.85 8.25
CA ASP A 272 17.32 -7.42 9.58
C ASP A 272 18.66 -6.67 9.46
N ASP A 273 18.65 -5.54 8.72
CA ASP A 273 19.80 -4.65 8.57
C ASP A 273 19.57 -3.29 9.25
N PHE A 274 19.70 -3.26 10.59
CA PHE A 274 19.46 -2.08 11.44
C PHE A 274 20.70 -1.71 12.25
N ARG A 275 21.60 -0.95 11.66
CA ARG A 275 22.89 -0.60 12.31
C ARG A 275 22.76 0.18 13.61
N ALA A 276 21.71 0.99 13.77
CA ALA A 276 21.44 1.75 14.98
C ALA A 276 20.53 0.98 15.97
N GLY A 277 20.21 -0.29 15.67
CA GLY A 277 19.23 -1.09 16.38
C GLY A 277 17.78 -0.75 15.97
N ARG A 278 16.85 -1.55 16.46
CA ARG A 278 15.41 -1.46 16.18
C ARG A 278 14.55 -1.88 17.37
N PRO A 279 13.24 -1.54 17.39
CA PRO A 279 12.30 -2.17 18.31
C PRO A 279 12.29 -3.69 18.12
N ALA A 280 11.95 -4.42 19.16
CA ALA A 280 11.75 -5.87 19.09
C ALA A 280 10.42 -6.22 18.41
N TRP A 281 10.25 -5.82 17.13
CA TRP A 281 9.02 -5.99 16.36
C TRP A 281 8.62 -7.44 16.13
N GLU A 282 9.56 -8.39 16.24
CA GLU A 282 9.30 -9.84 16.24
C GLU A 282 8.34 -10.23 17.38
N HIS A 283 8.40 -9.61 18.53
CA HIS A 283 7.42 -9.84 19.62
C HIS A 283 6.03 -9.29 19.31
N ALA A 284 5.92 -8.42 18.31
CA ALA A 284 4.65 -7.94 17.79
C ALA A 284 4.17 -8.72 16.57
N GLY A 285 4.93 -9.75 16.13
CA GLY A 285 4.62 -10.62 14.99
C GLY A 285 5.16 -10.12 13.65
N ALA A 286 6.14 -9.22 13.62
CA ALA A 286 6.89 -8.93 12.41
C ALA A 286 7.84 -10.08 12.09
N LEU A 287 8.02 -10.38 10.81
CA LEU A 287 8.91 -11.42 10.31
C LEU A 287 10.23 -10.78 9.84
N PHE A 288 11.34 -11.40 10.22
CA PHE A 288 12.66 -11.02 9.75
C PHE A 288 13.21 -12.12 8.85
N THR A 289 13.79 -11.75 7.73
CA THR A 289 14.31 -12.66 6.71
C THR A 289 15.52 -12.05 6.02
N ASP A 290 16.32 -12.88 5.37
CA ASP A 290 17.42 -12.43 4.52
C ASP A 290 16.94 -12.03 3.10
N ASP A 291 15.72 -12.44 2.71
CA ASP A 291 15.13 -12.13 1.40
C ASP A 291 13.63 -11.89 1.52
N VAL A 292 13.21 -10.67 1.26
CA VAL A 292 11.80 -10.23 1.28
C VAL A 292 11.07 -10.55 -0.03
N ALA A 293 11.79 -10.76 -1.15
CA ALA A 293 11.19 -10.88 -2.48
C ALA A 293 10.14 -12.01 -2.61
N PRO A 294 10.29 -13.21 -2.02
CA PRO A 294 9.25 -14.25 -2.07
C PRO A 294 7.92 -13.81 -1.43
N TYR A 295 7.99 -13.05 -0.33
CA TYR A 295 6.79 -12.53 0.36
C TYR A 295 6.12 -11.42 -0.46
N GLU A 296 6.91 -10.52 -1.05
CA GLU A 296 6.41 -9.48 -1.96
C GLU A 296 5.68 -10.11 -3.14
N LEU A 297 6.30 -11.12 -3.77
CA LEU A 297 5.73 -11.79 -4.93
C LEU A 297 4.44 -12.54 -4.59
N MET A 298 4.40 -13.23 -3.43
CA MET A 298 3.20 -13.91 -2.95
C MET A 298 2.04 -12.91 -2.77
N LYS A 299 2.28 -11.81 -2.06
CA LYS A 299 1.27 -10.75 -1.88
C LYS A 299 0.84 -10.15 -3.22
N LEU A 300 1.80 -9.82 -4.09
CA LEU A 300 1.54 -9.17 -5.37
C LEU A 300 0.66 -10.03 -6.28
N ARG A 301 1.02 -11.30 -6.43
CA ARG A 301 0.34 -12.22 -7.34
C ARG A 301 -1.00 -12.70 -6.76
N LEU A 302 -1.02 -13.14 -5.49
CA LEU A 302 -2.24 -13.68 -4.86
C LEU A 302 -3.20 -12.58 -4.42
N LEU A 303 -2.79 -11.69 -3.48
CA LEU A 303 -3.68 -10.68 -2.95
C LEU A 303 -4.05 -9.65 -4.02
N ASN A 304 -3.04 -8.99 -4.59
CA ASN A 304 -3.30 -7.90 -5.52
C ASN A 304 -3.85 -8.41 -6.87
N GLY A 305 -3.42 -9.59 -7.31
CA GLY A 305 -3.92 -10.23 -8.53
C GLY A 305 -5.40 -10.62 -8.42
N ALA A 306 -5.77 -11.33 -7.34
CA ALA A 306 -7.17 -11.70 -7.08
C ALA A 306 -8.06 -10.46 -6.86
N HIS A 307 -7.54 -9.40 -6.22
CA HIS A 307 -8.25 -8.13 -6.07
C HIS A 307 -8.67 -7.54 -7.43
N SER A 308 -7.74 -7.52 -8.44
CA SER A 308 -8.06 -7.04 -9.78
C SER A 308 -9.12 -7.92 -10.45
N LEU A 309 -9.01 -9.24 -10.33
CA LEU A 309 -9.95 -10.19 -10.89
C LEU A 309 -11.37 -9.98 -10.32
N LEU A 310 -11.48 -9.92 -8.98
CA LEU A 310 -12.75 -9.66 -8.28
C LEU A 310 -13.33 -8.29 -8.62
N ALA A 311 -12.47 -7.28 -8.84
CA ALA A 311 -12.91 -5.94 -9.20
C ALA A 311 -13.57 -5.90 -10.58
N TYR A 312 -12.91 -6.39 -11.63
CA TYR A 312 -13.44 -6.32 -12.98
C TYR A 312 -14.67 -7.21 -13.17
N LEU A 313 -14.58 -8.46 -12.74
CA LEU A 313 -15.73 -9.37 -12.84
C LEU A 313 -16.88 -8.96 -11.92
N GLY A 314 -16.57 -8.42 -10.74
CA GLY A 314 -17.56 -7.87 -9.80
C GLY A 314 -18.32 -6.70 -10.37
N LEU A 315 -17.65 -5.74 -11.05
CA LEU A 315 -18.30 -4.63 -11.75
C LEU A 315 -19.26 -5.14 -12.82
N LEU A 316 -18.83 -6.10 -13.65
CA LEU A 316 -19.67 -6.68 -14.70
C LEU A 316 -20.89 -7.45 -14.14
N ARG A 317 -20.80 -7.95 -12.89
CA ARG A 317 -21.94 -8.60 -12.20
C ARG A 317 -22.79 -7.63 -11.34
N GLY A 318 -22.42 -6.35 -11.30
CA GLY A 318 -23.13 -5.33 -10.53
C GLY A 318 -22.77 -5.28 -9.04
N HIS A 319 -21.65 -5.87 -8.62
CA HIS A 319 -21.18 -5.80 -7.25
C HIS A 319 -20.42 -4.50 -7.00
N ARG A 320 -20.84 -3.78 -5.96
CA ARG A 320 -20.27 -2.49 -5.60
C ARG A 320 -18.96 -2.61 -4.81
N CYS A 321 -18.84 -3.69 -4.04
CA CYS A 321 -17.71 -3.92 -3.13
C CYS A 321 -17.12 -5.33 -3.33
N ILE A 322 -15.88 -5.49 -2.96
CA ILE A 322 -15.12 -6.74 -3.09
C ILE A 322 -15.73 -7.87 -2.24
N ASP A 323 -16.26 -7.55 -1.06
CA ASP A 323 -16.94 -8.54 -0.21
C ASP A 323 -18.17 -9.15 -0.89
N GLN A 324 -18.93 -8.36 -1.64
CA GLN A 324 -20.03 -8.86 -2.46
C GLN A 324 -19.55 -9.77 -3.60
N ALA A 325 -18.46 -9.35 -4.26
CA ALA A 325 -17.86 -10.12 -5.36
C ALA A 325 -17.31 -11.48 -4.90
N VAL A 326 -16.59 -11.53 -3.78
CA VAL A 326 -16.01 -12.79 -3.29
C VAL A 326 -17.05 -13.72 -2.65
N THR A 327 -18.17 -13.19 -2.16
CA THR A 327 -19.27 -14.00 -1.59
C THR A 327 -20.29 -14.45 -2.65
N ASP A 328 -20.21 -13.94 -3.89
CA ASP A 328 -20.92 -14.53 -5.03
C ASP A 328 -20.32 -15.93 -5.31
N GLU A 329 -21.15 -16.97 -5.29
CA GLU A 329 -20.71 -18.38 -5.34
C GLU A 329 -19.83 -18.67 -6.59
N LEU A 330 -20.24 -18.19 -7.76
CA LEU A 330 -19.47 -18.43 -9.00
C LEU A 330 -18.20 -17.58 -9.05
N LEU A 331 -18.29 -16.31 -8.72
CA LEU A 331 -17.16 -15.40 -8.81
C LEU A 331 -16.12 -15.68 -7.70
N GLY A 332 -16.57 -15.94 -6.48
CA GLY A 332 -15.70 -16.35 -5.39
C GLY A 332 -15.00 -17.68 -5.66
N GLY A 333 -15.76 -18.67 -6.19
CA GLY A 333 -15.18 -19.95 -6.62
C GLY A 333 -14.14 -19.79 -7.74
N ALA A 334 -14.39 -18.93 -8.73
CA ALA A 334 -13.40 -18.64 -9.78
C ALA A 334 -12.16 -17.92 -9.24
N ALA A 335 -12.33 -16.98 -8.30
CA ALA A 335 -11.19 -16.32 -7.67
C ALA A 335 -10.35 -17.29 -6.83
N GLU A 336 -10.99 -18.19 -6.07
CA GLU A 336 -10.30 -19.24 -5.33
C GLU A 336 -9.55 -20.18 -6.28
N PHE A 337 -10.19 -20.64 -7.36
CA PHE A 337 -9.57 -21.47 -8.40
C PHE A 337 -8.34 -20.78 -9.01
N ALA A 338 -8.49 -19.51 -9.43
CA ALA A 338 -7.37 -18.75 -9.98
C ALA A 338 -6.20 -18.66 -9.00
N MET A 339 -6.49 -18.37 -7.72
CA MET A 339 -5.43 -18.28 -6.71
C MET A 339 -4.74 -19.63 -6.48
N ARG A 340 -5.47 -20.73 -6.38
CA ARG A 340 -4.90 -22.06 -6.06
C ARG A 340 -4.24 -22.76 -7.23
N GLU A 341 -4.87 -22.67 -8.41
CA GLU A 341 -4.48 -23.50 -9.58
C GLU A 341 -3.71 -22.73 -10.65
N GLU A 342 -3.94 -21.41 -10.77
CA GLU A 342 -3.26 -20.61 -11.79
C GLU A 342 -2.12 -19.76 -11.21
N ILE A 343 -2.30 -19.14 -10.02
CA ILE A 343 -1.33 -18.19 -9.47
C ILE A 343 -0.34 -18.88 -8.53
N LEU A 344 -0.82 -19.61 -7.53
CA LEU A 344 0.04 -20.20 -6.49
C LEU A 344 1.18 -21.08 -7.06
N PRO A 345 0.99 -21.87 -8.15
CA PRO A 345 2.09 -22.65 -8.74
C PRO A 345 3.25 -21.80 -9.30
N THR A 346 3.04 -20.50 -9.49
CA THR A 346 4.06 -19.56 -9.99
C THR A 346 4.71 -18.73 -8.85
N VAL A 347 4.34 -18.99 -7.60
CA VAL A 347 4.82 -18.21 -6.45
C VAL A 347 5.77 -19.08 -5.64
N PRO A 348 7.01 -18.65 -5.38
CA PRO A 348 7.86 -19.31 -4.42
C PRO A 348 7.22 -19.22 -3.03
N GLU A 349 7.20 -20.34 -2.30
CA GLU A 349 6.59 -20.37 -0.96
C GLU A 349 7.60 -19.84 0.07
N PRO A 350 7.34 -18.68 0.70
CA PRO A 350 8.27 -18.12 1.67
C PRO A 350 8.18 -18.85 3.02
N GLU A 351 9.25 -18.82 3.78
CA GLU A 351 9.33 -19.45 5.10
C GLU A 351 8.26 -18.90 6.04
N GLY A 352 7.57 -19.79 6.77
CA GLY A 352 6.54 -19.42 7.74
C GLY A 352 5.22 -18.90 7.16
N MET A 353 5.06 -18.91 5.82
CA MET A 353 3.84 -18.43 5.15
C MET A 353 3.36 -19.43 4.07
N PRO A 354 2.72 -20.55 4.47
CA PRO A 354 2.21 -21.55 3.54
C PRO A 354 1.19 -20.96 2.57
N GLY A 355 1.42 -21.09 1.26
CA GLY A 355 0.62 -20.44 0.23
C GLY A 355 -0.86 -20.84 0.25
N LYS A 356 -1.18 -22.12 0.51
CA LYS A 356 -2.58 -22.60 0.63
C LYS A 356 -3.32 -21.97 1.81
N ALA A 357 -2.64 -21.79 2.95
CA ALA A 357 -3.21 -21.14 4.12
C ALA A 357 -3.42 -19.64 3.86
N TYR A 358 -2.46 -19.01 3.16
CA TYR A 358 -2.56 -17.59 2.78
C TYR A 358 -3.75 -17.34 1.85
N VAL A 359 -3.99 -18.21 0.86
CA VAL A 359 -5.18 -18.10 -0.02
C VAL A 359 -6.47 -18.15 0.82
N THR A 360 -6.58 -19.08 1.77
CA THR A 360 -7.76 -19.16 2.63
C THR A 360 -7.96 -17.87 3.45
N GLU A 361 -6.88 -17.34 4.02
CA GLU A 361 -6.92 -16.07 4.74
C GLU A 361 -7.32 -14.88 3.86
N LEU A 362 -6.84 -14.84 2.61
CA LEU A 362 -7.21 -13.80 1.65
C LEU A 362 -8.71 -13.80 1.34
N LEU A 363 -9.30 -14.97 1.14
CA LEU A 363 -10.74 -15.10 0.89
C LEU A 363 -11.56 -14.59 2.09
N ASP A 364 -11.16 -14.92 3.32
CA ASP A 364 -11.81 -14.42 4.53
C ASP A 364 -11.66 -12.90 4.68
N ARG A 365 -10.49 -12.34 4.36
CA ARG A 365 -10.24 -10.89 4.36
C ARG A 365 -11.10 -10.17 3.34
N PHE A 366 -11.18 -10.68 2.10
CA PHE A 366 -12.01 -10.11 1.05
C PHE A 366 -13.49 -10.13 1.39
N ALA A 367 -13.96 -11.17 2.09
CA ALA A 367 -15.34 -11.32 2.51
C ALA A 367 -15.75 -10.39 3.68
N ASN A 368 -14.86 -9.53 4.17
CA ASN A 368 -15.17 -8.62 5.28
C ASN A 368 -15.87 -7.33 4.79
N PRO A 369 -17.18 -7.17 4.98
CA PRO A 369 -17.95 -6.02 4.49
C PRO A 369 -17.57 -4.71 5.21
N ALA A 370 -17.00 -4.80 6.41
CA ALA A 370 -16.61 -3.62 7.18
C ALA A 370 -15.44 -2.84 6.55
N LEU A 371 -14.73 -3.44 5.58
CA LEU A 371 -13.64 -2.77 4.86
C LEU A 371 -14.15 -1.83 3.74
N GLY A 372 -15.32 -2.10 3.19
CA GLY A 372 -15.98 -1.24 2.21
C GLY A 372 -15.17 -1.00 0.93
N HIS A 373 -14.34 -1.96 0.50
CA HIS A 373 -13.49 -1.84 -0.69
C HIS A 373 -14.33 -1.83 -1.96
N ARG A 374 -14.43 -0.68 -2.61
CA ARG A 374 -15.20 -0.52 -3.83
C ARG A 374 -14.51 -1.16 -5.03
N THR A 375 -15.26 -1.95 -5.80
CA THR A 375 -14.77 -2.60 -7.03
C THR A 375 -14.22 -1.60 -8.04
N ALA A 376 -14.88 -0.46 -8.26
CA ALA A 376 -14.40 0.59 -9.16
C ALA A 376 -13.06 1.20 -8.70
N GLN A 377 -12.87 1.42 -7.39
CA GLN A 377 -11.61 1.94 -6.85
C GLN A 377 -10.47 0.93 -7.01
N VAL A 378 -10.72 -0.34 -6.75
CA VAL A 378 -9.73 -1.42 -6.90
C VAL A 378 -9.38 -1.63 -8.37
N GLY A 379 -10.37 -1.58 -9.27
CA GLY A 379 -10.22 -1.73 -10.72
C GLY A 379 -9.56 -0.54 -11.44
N SER A 380 -9.44 0.63 -10.78
CA SER A 380 -8.77 1.80 -11.39
C SER A 380 -7.28 1.53 -11.62
N ASP A 381 -6.68 2.23 -12.59
CA ASP A 381 -5.29 2.11 -13.02
C ASP A 381 -4.90 0.68 -13.46
N GLY A 382 -5.80 -0.02 -14.14
CA GLY A 382 -5.60 -1.39 -14.61
C GLY A 382 -4.42 -1.53 -15.55
N SER A 383 -4.25 -0.57 -16.46
CA SER A 383 -3.11 -0.53 -17.38
C SER A 383 -1.73 -0.53 -16.68
N LEU A 384 -1.65 -0.01 -15.46
CA LEU A 384 -0.44 -0.01 -14.64
C LEU A 384 -0.38 -1.23 -13.70
N LYS A 385 -1.52 -1.72 -13.22
CA LYS A 385 -1.59 -2.78 -12.22
C LYS A 385 -1.52 -4.18 -12.82
N ILE A 386 -2.18 -4.43 -13.95
CA ILE A 386 -2.22 -5.74 -14.61
C ILE A 386 -0.82 -6.24 -14.98
N PRO A 387 0.07 -5.43 -15.59
CA PRO A 387 1.43 -5.88 -15.90
C PRO A 387 2.17 -6.40 -14.67
N VAL A 388 2.07 -5.67 -13.58
CA VAL A 388 2.79 -6.00 -12.33
C VAL A 388 2.18 -7.21 -11.62
N ARG A 389 0.84 -7.38 -11.69
CA ARG A 389 0.09 -8.40 -10.94
C ARG A 389 -0.01 -9.74 -11.68
N TRP A 390 -0.20 -9.71 -13.01
CA TRP A 390 -0.54 -10.89 -13.79
C TRP A 390 0.50 -11.28 -14.83
N ALA A 391 1.30 -10.36 -15.38
CA ALA A 391 2.19 -10.68 -16.48
C ALA A 391 3.18 -11.80 -16.15
N GLY A 392 3.78 -11.81 -14.97
CA GLY A 392 4.67 -12.88 -14.54
C GLY A 392 3.97 -14.24 -14.42
N VAL A 393 2.73 -14.26 -13.89
CA VAL A 393 1.92 -15.49 -13.81
C VAL A 393 1.58 -15.99 -15.20
N LEU A 394 1.17 -15.11 -16.11
CA LEU A 394 0.87 -15.43 -17.49
C LEU A 394 2.10 -15.98 -18.21
N ALA A 395 3.23 -15.27 -18.16
CA ALA A 395 4.47 -15.69 -18.83
C ALA A 395 4.95 -17.08 -18.37
N GLU A 396 4.98 -17.32 -17.04
CA GLU A 396 5.41 -18.61 -16.49
C GLU A 396 4.43 -19.75 -16.85
N SER A 397 3.11 -19.48 -16.82
CA SER A 397 2.10 -20.46 -17.20
C SER A 397 2.18 -20.81 -18.70
N LEU A 398 2.32 -19.79 -19.57
CA LEU A 398 2.45 -19.97 -21.01
C LEU A 398 3.75 -20.71 -21.38
N ALA A 399 4.85 -20.39 -20.71
CA ALA A 399 6.11 -21.13 -20.88
C ALA A 399 5.99 -22.62 -20.47
N ALA A 400 5.08 -22.93 -19.54
CA ALA A 400 4.72 -24.30 -19.15
C ALA A 400 3.65 -24.94 -20.06
N GLY A 401 3.27 -24.30 -21.17
CA GLY A 401 2.26 -24.80 -22.12
C GLY A 401 0.81 -24.74 -21.57
N ARG A 402 0.51 -23.85 -20.65
CA ARG A 402 -0.83 -23.72 -20.04
C ARG A 402 -1.32 -22.29 -20.18
N VAL A 403 -2.56 -22.11 -20.64
CA VAL A 403 -3.24 -20.82 -20.61
C VAL A 403 -4.06 -20.73 -19.33
N PRO A 404 -3.78 -19.79 -18.41
CA PRO A 404 -4.57 -19.59 -17.19
C PRO A 404 -5.91 -18.96 -17.57
N ARG A 405 -6.95 -19.78 -17.65
CA ARG A 405 -8.25 -19.40 -18.24
C ARG A 405 -9.01 -18.37 -17.42
N VAL A 406 -8.94 -18.46 -16.07
CA VAL A 406 -9.62 -17.47 -15.21
C VAL A 406 -8.91 -16.12 -15.26
N LEU A 407 -7.58 -16.08 -15.32
CA LEU A 407 -6.86 -14.83 -15.55
C LEU A 407 -7.08 -14.27 -16.97
N ALA A 408 -7.20 -15.13 -17.98
CA ALA A 408 -7.56 -14.73 -19.34
C ALA A 408 -8.98 -14.10 -19.38
N LEU A 409 -9.94 -14.68 -18.64
CA LEU A 409 -11.26 -14.06 -18.42
C LEU A 409 -11.13 -12.72 -17.68
N GLY A 410 -10.23 -12.60 -16.70
CA GLY A 410 -9.93 -11.34 -16.02
C GLY A 410 -9.42 -10.26 -16.98
N LEU A 411 -8.55 -10.61 -17.94
CA LEU A 411 -8.11 -9.69 -19.01
C LEU A 411 -9.27 -9.27 -19.91
N ALA A 412 -10.11 -10.20 -20.33
CA ALA A 412 -11.30 -9.90 -21.13
C ALA A 412 -12.28 -8.98 -20.37
N ALA A 413 -12.44 -9.20 -19.06
CA ALA A 413 -13.26 -8.35 -18.20
C ALA A 413 -12.68 -6.92 -18.08
N TYR A 414 -11.36 -6.77 -17.91
CA TYR A 414 -10.71 -5.47 -17.94
C TYR A 414 -10.94 -4.74 -19.26
N VAL A 415 -10.71 -5.42 -20.40
CA VAL A 415 -10.95 -4.86 -21.73
C VAL A 415 -12.38 -4.32 -21.82
N ARG A 416 -13.38 -5.11 -21.43
CA ARG A 416 -14.78 -4.68 -21.49
C ARG A 416 -15.07 -3.50 -20.55
N VAL A 417 -14.60 -3.52 -19.32
CA VAL A 417 -14.79 -2.44 -18.34
C VAL A 417 -14.20 -1.12 -18.82
N ILE A 418 -13.06 -1.16 -19.53
CA ILE A 418 -12.34 0.06 -19.91
C ILE A 418 -12.82 0.62 -21.27
N THR A 419 -13.44 -0.19 -22.14
CA THR A 419 -13.77 0.23 -23.50
C THR A 419 -15.26 0.31 -23.82
N ALA A 420 -16.14 -0.37 -23.06
CA ALA A 420 -17.56 -0.41 -23.34
C ALA A 420 -18.35 0.45 -22.34
N ASP A 421 -19.10 1.44 -22.85
CA ASP A 421 -19.88 2.36 -22.02
C ASP A 421 -21.06 1.67 -21.32
N ASP A 422 -21.52 0.54 -21.83
CA ASP A 422 -22.59 -0.30 -21.29
C ASP A 422 -22.10 -1.46 -20.41
N ALA A 423 -20.81 -1.52 -20.12
CA ALA A 423 -20.21 -2.66 -19.40
C ALA A 423 -20.82 -2.85 -18.00
N TYR A 424 -21.06 -1.74 -17.30
CA TYR A 424 -21.60 -1.73 -15.95
C TYR A 424 -22.27 -0.37 -15.64
N ASP A 425 -23.10 -0.31 -14.59
CA ASP A 425 -23.72 0.94 -14.15
C ASP A 425 -22.72 1.81 -13.35
N GLU A 426 -22.03 2.70 -14.05
CA GLU A 426 -21.02 3.60 -13.47
C GLU A 426 -21.62 4.53 -12.39
N ARG A 427 -22.89 4.92 -12.51
CA ARG A 427 -23.56 5.79 -11.53
C ARG A 427 -23.80 5.06 -10.20
N ALA A 428 -24.14 3.79 -10.27
CA ALA A 428 -24.40 2.97 -9.09
C ALA A 428 -23.09 2.44 -8.45
N LEU A 429 -22.11 2.03 -9.26
CA LEU A 429 -20.92 1.31 -8.80
C LEU A 429 -19.69 2.20 -8.65
N GLY A 430 -19.65 3.35 -9.33
CA GLY A 430 -18.54 4.28 -9.37
C GLY A 430 -17.70 4.15 -10.64
N THR A 431 -16.90 5.18 -10.92
CA THR A 431 -16.08 5.27 -12.13
C THR A 431 -14.76 4.55 -11.96
N VAL A 432 -14.37 3.75 -12.94
CA VAL A 432 -13.01 3.20 -13.07
C VAL A 432 -12.15 4.21 -13.82
N HIS A 433 -11.15 4.73 -13.12
CA HIS A 433 -10.18 5.66 -13.70
C HIS A 433 -8.97 4.89 -14.23
N ASP A 434 -8.53 5.20 -15.45
CA ASP A 434 -7.32 4.62 -16.05
C ASP A 434 -6.72 5.62 -17.04
N GLY A 435 -5.45 5.97 -16.85
CA GLY A 435 -4.76 6.94 -17.70
C GLY A 435 -4.62 6.49 -19.16
N ALA A 436 -4.64 5.18 -19.42
CA ALA A 436 -4.58 4.62 -20.77
C ALA A 436 -5.95 4.56 -21.46
N ARG A 437 -7.06 4.83 -20.76
CA ARG A 437 -8.43 4.71 -21.30
C ARG A 437 -8.61 5.39 -22.67
N PRO A 438 -8.15 6.65 -22.91
CA PRO A 438 -8.34 7.29 -24.22
C PRO A 438 -7.69 6.49 -25.36
N ARG A 439 -6.45 6.04 -25.17
CA ARG A 439 -5.73 5.25 -26.16
C ARG A 439 -6.37 3.87 -26.38
N LEU A 440 -6.75 3.19 -25.30
CA LEU A 440 -7.39 1.87 -25.39
C LEU A 440 -8.77 1.96 -26.06
N ALA A 441 -9.53 3.04 -25.83
CA ALA A 441 -10.79 3.31 -26.51
C ALA A 441 -10.61 3.55 -28.03
N GLU A 442 -9.55 4.26 -28.44
CA GLU A 442 -9.21 4.44 -29.86
C GLU A 442 -8.88 3.11 -30.54
N LEU A 443 -8.15 2.21 -29.87
CA LEU A 443 -7.87 0.87 -30.37
C LEU A 443 -9.17 0.04 -30.49
N ALA A 444 -10.01 0.07 -29.47
CA ALA A 444 -11.29 -0.63 -29.47
C ALA A 444 -12.23 -0.14 -30.59
N ALA A 445 -12.22 1.14 -30.91
CA ALA A 445 -13.03 1.73 -32.00
C ALA A 445 -12.64 1.23 -33.41
N ARG A 446 -11.41 0.67 -33.57
CA ARG A 446 -10.92 0.06 -34.80
C ARG A 446 -11.40 -1.39 -34.96
N ALA A 447 -11.90 -1.99 -33.90
CA ALA A 447 -12.23 -3.40 -33.86
C ALA A 447 -13.58 -3.70 -34.54
N SER A 448 -13.67 -4.87 -35.16
CA SER A 448 -14.88 -5.40 -35.79
C SER A 448 -15.87 -6.02 -34.78
N GLY A 449 -15.47 -6.19 -33.51
CA GLY A 449 -16.28 -6.75 -32.44
C GLY A 449 -15.46 -7.03 -31.17
N PRO A 450 -16.10 -7.58 -30.11
CA PRO A 450 -15.47 -7.72 -28.80
C PRO A 450 -14.18 -8.58 -28.81
N ALA A 451 -14.15 -9.67 -29.56
CA ALA A 451 -12.95 -10.53 -29.68
C ALA A 451 -11.79 -9.80 -30.36
N ASP A 452 -12.09 -9.03 -31.42
CA ASP A 452 -11.08 -8.25 -32.13
C ASP A 452 -10.58 -7.07 -31.30
N ALA A 453 -11.44 -6.44 -30.51
CA ALA A 453 -11.06 -5.41 -29.53
C ALA A 453 -10.07 -5.98 -28.51
N ALA A 454 -10.36 -7.14 -27.93
CA ALA A 454 -9.45 -7.80 -27.01
C ALA A 454 -8.09 -8.07 -27.65
N ARG A 455 -8.06 -8.63 -28.88
CA ARG A 455 -6.84 -8.85 -29.65
C ARG A 455 -6.03 -7.56 -29.82
N LEU A 456 -6.66 -6.48 -30.29
CA LEU A 456 -6.00 -5.20 -30.52
C LEU A 456 -5.45 -4.60 -29.24
N LEU A 457 -6.23 -4.65 -28.15
CA LEU A 457 -5.80 -4.11 -26.89
C LEU A 457 -4.63 -4.88 -26.28
N LEU A 458 -4.63 -6.21 -26.36
CA LEU A 458 -3.51 -7.00 -25.84
C LEU A 458 -2.24 -6.76 -26.67
N SER A 459 -2.34 -6.75 -28.00
CA SER A 459 -1.16 -6.69 -28.88
C SER A 459 -0.62 -5.27 -29.11
N GLU A 460 -1.47 -4.23 -29.06
CA GLU A 460 -1.11 -2.84 -29.38
C GLU A 460 -1.30 -1.87 -28.20
N GLY A 461 -1.88 -2.32 -27.07
CA GLY A 461 -2.23 -1.48 -25.92
C GLY A 461 -1.05 -1.07 -25.04
N ASP A 462 0.12 -1.66 -25.19
CA ASP A 462 1.37 -1.42 -24.44
C ASP A 462 1.22 -1.52 -22.90
N PHE A 463 0.29 -2.35 -22.42
CA PHE A 463 0.14 -2.62 -21.00
C PHE A 463 0.55 -4.05 -20.59
N LEU A 464 0.99 -4.87 -21.52
CA LEU A 464 1.56 -6.20 -21.23
C LEU A 464 2.95 -6.33 -21.88
N PRO A 465 3.87 -7.10 -21.28
CA PRO A 465 5.15 -7.40 -21.88
C PRO A 465 4.98 -8.13 -23.23
N PRO A 466 5.88 -7.93 -24.21
CA PRO A 466 5.72 -8.46 -25.57
C PRO A 466 5.53 -9.98 -25.66
N ASP A 467 6.19 -10.76 -24.80
CA ASP A 467 6.10 -12.21 -24.72
C ASP A 467 4.70 -12.70 -24.32
N VAL A 468 4.00 -11.93 -23.48
CA VAL A 468 2.60 -12.19 -23.11
C VAL A 468 1.64 -11.57 -24.11
N ALA A 469 1.88 -10.32 -24.50
CA ALA A 469 1.03 -9.51 -25.38
C ALA A 469 0.86 -10.11 -26.78
N GLN A 470 1.85 -10.89 -27.27
CA GLN A 470 1.87 -11.48 -28.60
C GLN A 470 1.61 -13.00 -28.59
N HIS A 471 1.32 -13.59 -27.43
CA HIS A 471 1.08 -15.04 -27.32
C HIS A 471 -0.27 -15.40 -27.93
N ARG A 472 -0.23 -16.08 -29.06
CA ARG A 472 -1.41 -16.35 -29.91
C ARG A 472 -2.55 -17.05 -29.14
N GLU A 473 -2.24 -18.14 -28.46
CA GLU A 473 -3.26 -18.91 -27.72
C GLU A 473 -3.93 -18.11 -26.61
N LEU A 474 -3.15 -17.28 -25.88
CA LEU A 474 -3.71 -16.37 -24.88
C LEU A 474 -4.66 -15.36 -25.54
N ILE A 475 -4.24 -14.74 -26.65
CA ILE A 475 -5.05 -13.76 -27.39
C ILE A 475 -6.37 -14.40 -27.85
N ASP A 476 -6.32 -15.61 -28.39
CA ASP A 476 -7.50 -16.34 -28.87
C ASP A 476 -8.46 -16.61 -27.69
N VAL A 477 -7.97 -17.12 -26.57
CA VAL A 477 -8.78 -17.39 -25.36
C VAL A 477 -9.39 -16.11 -24.76
N VAL A 478 -8.61 -15.02 -24.67
CA VAL A 478 -9.12 -13.73 -24.19
C VAL A 478 -10.20 -13.18 -25.14
N GLY A 479 -10.01 -13.34 -26.46
CA GLY A 479 -10.98 -12.97 -27.47
C GLY A 479 -12.30 -13.75 -27.34
N GLU A 480 -12.24 -15.07 -27.11
CA GLU A 480 -13.42 -15.91 -26.85
C GLU A 480 -14.18 -15.43 -25.60
N PHE A 481 -13.46 -15.14 -24.51
CA PHE A 481 -14.09 -14.61 -23.29
C PHE A 481 -14.66 -13.22 -23.49
N ALA A 482 -13.99 -12.33 -24.22
CA ALA A 482 -14.54 -11.00 -24.53
C ALA A 482 -15.85 -11.09 -25.32
N HIS A 483 -15.94 -12.00 -26.29
CA HIS A 483 -17.17 -12.30 -27.01
C HIS A 483 -18.25 -12.86 -26.08
N THR A 484 -17.91 -13.87 -25.27
CA THR A 484 -18.83 -14.51 -24.32
C THR A 484 -19.39 -13.51 -23.31
N LEU A 485 -18.53 -12.64 -22.76
CA LEU A 485 -18.95 -11.57 -21.84
C LEU A 485 -19.94 -10.61 -22.49
N ALA A 486 -19.74 -10.27 -23.76
CA ALA A 486 -20.60 -9.34 -24.48
C ALA A 486 -21.95 -9.95 -24.89
N VAL A 487 -21.99 -11.22 -25.27
CA VAL A 487 -23.19 -11.88 -25.85
C VAL A 487 -23.94 -12.71 -24.82
N HIS A 488 -23.23 -13.43 -23.96
CA HIS A 488 -23.81 -14.39 -23.02
C HIS A 488 -23.70 -13.99 -21.54
N GLY A 489 -22.99 -12.90 -21.26
CA GLY A 489 -22.81 -12.36 -19.92
C GLY A 489 -21.77 -13.07 -19.06
N VAL A 490 -21.59 -12.53 -17.84
CA VAL A 490 -20.50 -12.93 -16.93
C VAL A 490 -20.67 -14.37 -16.42
N GLU A 491 -21.90 -14.81 -16.16
CA GLU A 491 -22.13 -16.16 -15.62
C GLU A 491 -21.69 -17.26 -16.62
N ALA A 492 -22.04 -17.09 -17.90
CA ALA A 492 -21.62 -18.03 -18.93
C ALA A 492 -20.09 -18.06 -19.09
N ALA A 493 -19.45 -16.89 -19.04
CA ALA A 493 -18.00 -16.78 -19.12
C ALA A 493 -17.29 -17.43 -17.93
N LEU A 494 -17.78 -17.23 -16.69
CA LEU A 494 -17.26 -17.86 -15.48
C LEU A 494 -17.36 -19.40 -15.56
N ARG A 495 -18.53 -19.94 -15.95
CA ARG A 495 -18.72 -21.38 -16.11
C ARG A 495 -17.75 -21.97 -17.14
N SER A 496 -17.56 -21.27 -18.27
CA SER A 496 -16.60 -21.70 -19.31
C SER A 496 -15.14 -21.61 -18.87
N ALA A 497 -14.78 -20.69 -17.99
CA ALA A 497 -13.41 -20.57 -17.51
C ALA A 497 -13.02 -21.66 -16.50
N LEU A 498 -14.01 -22.24 -15.80
CA LEU A 498 -13.82 -23.30 -14.79
C LEU A 498 -13.87 -24.72 -15.36
N THR A 499 -14.16 -24.89 -16.66
CA THR A 499 -14.12 -26.18 -17.39
C THR A 499 -12.84 -26.30 -18.20
#